data_121ed80aff172b72e50c334b103bd2be
#
_entry.id   121ed80aff172b72e50c334b103bd2be
#
_cell.length_a   1.000
_cell.length_b   1.000
_cell.length_c   1.000
_cell.angle_alpha   90.00
_cell.angle_beta   90.00
_cell.angle_gamma   90.00
#
_symmetry.space_group_name_H-M   'P 1'
#
loop_
_entity.id
_entity.type
_entity.pdbx_description
1 polymer ?
#
loop_
_entity_poly.entity_id
_entity_poly.type
_entity_poly.pdbx_seq_one_letter_code
_entity_poly.pdbx_strand_id
1 'polypeptide(L)'
;MLIVSAFPITLILLLFAENVTNQGMFCLLKFICNAWYILTGMWPKNFNRDKIDFNRSYIITPNHQSIIDAATIYTSIPHLFKTLGKKEIEKTPIYGVIYKTVVITVDRSSLKARALSFRQMKQALDKNISILIFPEGTFSDSPDANLLPFQNGAFGLSILQQTPLLPVLFPDSASRIHPSKMIRCTPGWNRAVFLPPVSVEDLKKEDQESLKRLIQAYMQACLNHCRNQGAKSVWNFAMHWMDTNRTQFLTPQV
;
A
#
# COMPACT_ATOMS: atom_id res chain seq x y z
N MET A 1 2.05 4.22 -22.65
CA MET A 1 2.50 5.50 -23.27
C MET A 1 3.03 6.50 -22.23
N LEU A 2 2.27 6.90 -21.20
CA LEU A 2 2.71 7.89 -20.19
C LEU A 2 3.99 7.50 -19.42
N ILE A 3 4.19 6.23 -19.11
CA ILE A 3 5.41 5.73 -18.44
C ILE A 3 6.64 5.89 -19.35
N VAL A 4 6.49 5.70 -20.65
CA VAL A 4 7.58 5.86 -21.62
C VAL A 4 8.00 7.33 -21.72
N SER A 5 7.05 8.27 -21.67
CA SER A 5 7.35 9.71 -21.69
C SER A 5 8.06 10.20 -20.42
N ALA A 6 7.94 9.46 -19.31
CA ALA A 6 8.66 9.76 -18.06
C ALA A 6 10.15 9.36 -18.11
N PHE A 7 10.55 8.51 -19.05
CA PHE A 7 11.91 7.94 -19.09
C PHE A 7 13.03 8.98 -19.21
N PRO A 8 12.97 9.99 -20.11
CA PRO A 8 13.99 11.03 -20.18
C PRO A 8 14.14 11.82 -18.87
N ILE A 9 13.00 12.15 -18.23
CA ILE A 9 13.00 12.89 -16.97
C ILE A 9 13.61 12.03 -15.87
N THR A 10 13.33 10.72 -15.85
CA THR A 10 13.93 9.76 -14.92
C THR A 10 15.46 9.74 -15.05
N LEU A 11 15.98 9.70 -16.30
CA LEU A 11 17.43 9.72 -16.54
C LEU A 11 18.07 11.00 -16.01
N ILE A 12 17.43 12.15 -16.20
CA ILE A 12 17.91 13.43 -15.66
C ILE A 12 17.90 13.39 -14.12
N LEU A 13 16.83 12.91 -13.49
CA LEU A 13 16.73 12.81 -12.03
C LEU A 13 17.79 11.90 -11.41
N LEU A 14 18.21 10.84 -12.10
CA LEU A 14 19.26 9.92 -11.64
C LEU A 14 20.65 10.57 -11.53
N LEU A 15 20.85 11.77 -12.12
CA LEU A 15 22.10 12.55 -11.99
C LEU A 15 22.18 13.32 -10.66
N PHE A 16 21.09 13.41 -9.91
CA PHE A 16 21.02 14.15 -8.65
C PHE A 16 21.21 13.23 -7.43
N ALA A 17 21.41 13.84 -6.27
CA ALA A 17 21.47 13.11 -4.99
C ALA A 17 20.17 12.29 -4.77
N GLU A 18 20.31 11.17 -4.05
CA GLU A 18 19.20 10.19 -3.84
C GLU A 18 17.90 10.85 -3.33
N ASN A 19 18.00 11.82 -2.42
CA ASN A 19 16.82 12.49 -1.89
C ASN A 19 16.06 13.29 -2.97
N VAL A 20 16.78 14.01 -3.83
CA VAL A 20 16.20 14.77 -4.96
C VAL A 20 15.59 13.82 -5.96
N THR A 21 16.29 12.72 -6.29
CA THR A 21 15.81 11.68 -7.21
C THR A 21 14.54 11.03 -6.69
N ASN A 22 14.49 10.65 -5.42
CA ASN A 22 13.30 10.01 -4.81
C ASN A 22 12.10 10.94 -4.79
N GLN A 23 12.28 12.20 -4.35
CA GLN A 23 11.20 13.18 -4.29
C GLN A 23 10.72 13.59 -5.68
N GLY A 24 11.64 13.85 -6.61
CA GLY A 24 11.31 14.18 -7.99
C GLY A 24 10.55 13.06 -8.69
N MET A 25 10.99 11.81 -8.48
CA MET A 25 10.33 10.63 -9.04
C MET A 25 8.93 10.43 -8.44
N PHE A 26 8.77 10.63 -7.14
CA PHE A 26 7.47 10.58 -6.48
C PHE A 26 6.50 11.61 -7.08
N CYS A 27 6.93 12.87 -7.23
CA CYS A 27 6.13 13.94 -7.83
C CYS A 27 5.77 13.63 -9.29
N LEU A 28 6.72 13.13 -10.07
CA LEU A 28 6.50 12.72 -11.46
C LEU A 28 5.47 11.60 -11.57
N LEU A 29 5.61 10.53 -10.78
CA LEU A 29 4.66 9.42 -10.77
C LEU A 29 3.27 9.87 -10.31
N LYS A 30 3.20 10.73 -9.30
CA LYS A 30 1.93 11.32 -8.84
C LYS A 30 1.26 12.13 -9.95
N PHE A 31 2.03 12.95 -10.68
CA PHE A 31 1.52 13.71 -11.83
C PHE A 31 1.00 12.77 -12.92
N ILE A 32 1.78 11.75 -13.31
CA ILE A 32 1.41 10.77 -14.33
C ILE A 32 0.14 10.02 -13.93
N CYS A 33 0.04 9.56 -12.67
CA CYS A 33 -1.14 8.86 -12.17
C CYS A 33 -2.39 9.75 -12.19
N ASN A 34 -2.28 11.01 -11.78
CA ASN A 34 -3.41 11.94 -11.83
C ASN A 34 -3.84 12.24 -13.28
N ALA A 35 -2.89 12.48 -14.18
CA ALA A 35 -3.18 12.70 -15.60
C ALA A 35 -3.86 11.47 -16.22
N TRP A 36 -3.39 10.27 -15.90
CA TRP A 36 -3.99 9.03 -16.38
C TRP A 36 -5.43 8.82 -15.84
N TYR A 37 -5.69 9.15 -14.58
CA TYR A 37 -7.03 9.13 -14.00
C TYR A 37 -7.99 10.03 -14.78
N ILE A 38 -7.57 11.26 -15.09
CA ILE A 38 -8.38 12.23 -15.86
C ILE A 38 -8.66 11.67 -17.26
N LEU A 39 -7.62 11.18 -17.96
CA LEU A 39 -7.74 10.67 -19.33
C LEU A 39 -8.65 9.43 -19.44
N THR A 40 -8.76 8.64 -18.39
CA THR A 40 -9.60 7.43 -18.35
C THR A 40 -10.98 7.68 -17.75
N GLY A 41 -11.30 8.92 -17.38
CA GLY A 41 -12.60 9.28 -16.76
C GLY A 41 -12.77 8.69 -15.37
N MET A 42 -11.67 8.35 -14.71
CA MET A 42 -11.67 7.90 -13.32
C MET A 42 -11.33 9.06 -12.39
N TRP A 43 -11.94 9.09 -11.21
CA TRP A 43 -11.79 10.18 -10.25
C TRP A 43 -11.31 9.62 -8.91
N PRO A 44 -10.09 9.96 -8.46
CA PRO A 44 -9.62 9.54 -7.16
C PRO A 44 -10.40 10.29 -6.06
N LYS A 45 -10.87 9.57 -5.04
CA LYS A 45 -11.56 10.15 -3.90
C LYS A 45 -11.03 9.57 -2.61
N ASN A 46 -10.49 10.45 -1.75
CA ASN A 46 -9.91 10.05 -0.47
C ASN A 46 -10.90 10.29 0.66
N PHE A 47 -11.07 9.29 1.54
CA PHE A 47 -11.87 9.38 2.77
C PHE A 47 -10.96 9.22 3.98
N ASN A 48 -11.18 10.05 5.00
CA ASN A 48 -10.46 10.07 6.27
C ASN A 48 -8.93 10.32 6.18
N ARG A 49 -8.43 10.75 5.00
CA ARG A 49 -7.01 11.09 4.82
C ARG A 49 -6.58 12.26 5.72
N ASP A 50 -7.46 13.19 5.95
CA ASP A 50 -7.31 14.35 6.83
C ASP A 50 -7.14 13.99 8.31
N LYS A 51 -7.54 12.78 8.71
CA LYS A 51 -7.39 12.24 10.07
C LYS A 51 -6.06 11.53 10.32
N ILE A 52 -5.22 11.39 9.29
CA ILE A 52 -3.91 10.73 9.38
C ILE A 52 -2.81 11.77 9.55
N ASP A 53 -2.00 11.57 10.59
CA ASP A 53 -0.78 12.36 10.78
C ASP A 53 0.34 11.82 9.90
N PHE A 54 0.52 12.44 8.74
CA PHE A 54 1.59 12.07 7.79
C PHE A 54 2.97 12.66 8.14
N ASN A 55 3.15 13.30 9.29
CA ASN A 55 4.48 13.74 9.75
C ASN A 55 5.30 12.57 10.33
N ARG A 56 4.70 11.39 10.45
CA ARG A 56 5.35 10.14 10.88
C ARG A 56 5.28 9.07 9.80
N SER A 57 6.21 8.13 9.86
CA SER A 57 6.21 6.98 8.95
C SER A 57 5.24 5.88 9.40
N TYR A 58 4.76 5.12 8.41
CA TYR A 58 3.85 3.99 8.59
C TYR A 58 4.30 2.79 7.75
N ILE A 59 3.91 1.59 8.19
CA ILE A 59 3.77 0.46 7.27
C ILE A 59 2.36 0.54 6.70
N ILE A 60 2.24 1.05 5.46
CA ILE A 60 0.96 1.22 4.77
C ILE A 60 0.55 -0.13 4.19
N THR A 61 -0.63 -0.61 4.57
CA THR A 61 -1.14 -1.93 4.20
C THR A 61 -2.47 -1.79 3.44
N PRO A 62 -2.44 -1.52 2.13
CA PRO A 62 -3.67 -1.50 1.34
C PRO A 62 -4.10 -2.92 0.94
N ASN A 63 -5.40 -3.14 0.71
CA ASN A 63 -5.86 -4.33 0.00
C ASN A 63 -5.48 -4.23 -1.49
N HIS A 64 -5.41 -5.38 -2.18
CA HIS A 64 -4.94 -5.46 -3.56
C HIS A 64 -5.95 -6.17 -4.45
N GLN A 65 -6.71 -5.39 -5.23
CA GLN A 65 -7.78 -5.92 -6.08
C GLN A 65 -7.55 -5.69 -7.58
N SER A 66 -6.60 -4.81 -7.95
CA SER A 66 -6.39 -4.46 -9.34
C SER A 66 -5.01 -3.82 -9.56
N ILE A 67 -4.55 -3.84 -10.79
CA ILE A 67 -3.33 -3.13 -11.20
C ILE A 67 -3.44 -1.60 -10.95
N ILE A 68 -4.65 -1.05 -10.94
CA ILE A 68 -4.88 0.38 -10.67
C ILE A 68 -4.52 0.78 -9.23
N ASP A 69 -4.44 -0.17 -8.30
CA ASP A 69 -4.11 0.12 -6.89
C ASP A 69 -2.76 0.83 -6.78
N ALA A 70 -1.81 0.48 -7.65
CA ALA A 70 -0.51 1.16 -7.73
C ALA A 70 -0.64 2.65 -8.08
N ALA A 71 -1.56 3.01 -8.98
CA ALA A 71 -1.84 4.41 -9.29
C ALA A 71 -2.68 5.09 -8.19
N THR A 72 -3.64 4.36 -7.60
CA THR A 72 -4.49 4.87 -6.52
C THR A 72 -3.66 5.34 -5.35
N ILE A 73 -2.62 4.60 -4.97
CA ILE A 73 -1.79 4.97 -3.83
C ILE A 73 -1.00 6.27 -4.10
N TYR A 74 -0.47 6.48 -5.33
CA TYR A 74 0.23 7.72 -5.68
C TYR A 74 -0.70 8.94 -5.69
N THR A 75 -1.98 8.76 -6.02
CA THR A 75 -2.97 9.86 -5.96
C THR A 75 -3.45 10.13 -4.54
N SER A 76 -3.33 9.18 -3.63
CA SER A 76 -3.91 9.21 -2.29
C SER A 76 -2.91 9.61 -1.20
N ILE A 77 -1.68 9.10 -1.23
CA ILE A 77 -0.65 9.42 -0.24
C ILE A 77 0.01 10.77 -0.58
N PRO A 78 0.08 11.72 0.37
CA PRO A 78 0.65 13.05 0.11
C PRO A 78 2.18 13.07 0.15
N HIS A 79 2.83 12.13 0.82
CA HIS A 79 4.26 12.10 1.08
C HIS A 79 4.96 10.94 0.37
N LEU A 80 6.29 11.07 0.25
CA LEU A 80 7.15 10.03 -0.27
C LEU A 80 6.98 8.73 0.54
N PHE A 81 6.86 7.63 -0.18
CA PHE A 81 6.88 6.27 0.35
C PHE A 81 7.69 5.36 -0.58
N LYS A 82 8.17 4.24 -0.07
CA LYS A 82 8.75 3.16 -0.87
C LYS A 82 7.81 1.97 -0.88
N THR A 83 7.63 1.38 -2.06
CA THR A 83 6.79 0.19 -2.23
C THR A 83 7.66 -1.06 -2.20
N LEU A 84 7.13 -2.15 -1.66
CA LEU A 84 7.75 -3.47 -1.78
C LEU A 84 7.27 -4.16 -3.07
N GLY A 85 8.18 -4.67 -3.88
CA GLY A 85 7.81 -5.27 -5.15
C GLY A 85 8.70 -6.43 -5.61
N LYS A 86 8.28 -7.11 -6.67
CA LYS A 86 8.97 -8.28 -7.22
C LYS A 86 10.22 -7.87 -8.01
N LYS A 87 11.35 -8.57 -7.77
CA LYS A 87 12.62 -8.28 -8.44
C LYS A 87 12.58 -8.51 -9.96
N GLU A 88 11.78 -9.44 -10.42
CA GLU A 88 11.65 -9.78 -11.85
C GLU A 88 11.20 -8.60 -12.70
N ILE A 89 10.42 -7.68 -12.12
CA ILE A 89 9.90 -6.48 -12.80
C ILE A 89 11.04 -5.49 -13.17
N GLU A 90 12.16 -5.52 -12.45
CA GLU A 90 13.35 -4.70 -12.77
C GLU A 90 13.91 -4.95 -14.17
N LYS A 91 13.65 -6.12 -14.74
CA LYS A 91 14.12 -6.52 -16.08
C LYS A 91 13.30 -5.93 -17.22
N THR A 92 12.15 -5.33 -16.90
CA THR A 92 11.28 -4.72 -17.92
C THR A 92 11.98 -3.49 -18.53
N PRO A 93 12.14 -3.40 -19.85
CA PRO A 93 12.77 -2.25 -20.50
C PRO A 93 12.06 -0.95 -20.11
N ILE A 94 12.82 0.13 -19.89
CA ILE A 94 12.33 1.47 -19.52
C ILE A 94 11.65 1.49 -18.13
N TYR A 95 10.61 0.66 -17.93
CA TYR A 95 9.86 0.60 -16.68
C TYR A 95 10.75 0.14 -15.51
N GLY A 96 11.66 -0.81 -15.74
CA GLY A 96 12.57 -1.32 -14.71
C GLY A 96 13.49 -0.25 -14.13
N VAL A 97 13.88 0.76 -14.89
CA VAL A 97 14.70 1.89 -14.39
C VAL A 97 13.88 2.73 -13.41
N ILE A 98 12.65 3.10 -13.79
CA ILE A 98 11.72 3.83 -12.92
C ILE A 98 11.40 3.01 -11.67
N TYR A 99 11.14 1.72 -11.86
CA TYR A 99 10.78 0.79 -10.79
C TYR A 99 11.87 0.72 -9.70
N LYS A 100 13.15 0.61 -10.08
CA LYS A 100 14.28 0.57 -9.14
C LYS A 100 14.42 1.82 -8.27
N THR A 101 13.96 2.98 -8.71
CA THR A 101 14.06 4.22 -7.93
C THR A 101 13.00 4.31 -6.83
N VAL A 102 11.81 3.74 -7.05
CA VAL A 102 10.65 3.90 -6.15
C VAL A 102 10.26 2.64 -5.41
N VAL A 103 10.78 1.48 -5.82
CA VAL A 103 10.43 0.17 -5.26
C VAL A 103 11.64 -0.47 -4.60
N ILE A 104 11.46 -0.96 -3.38
CA ILE A 104 12.39 -1.88 -2.73
C ILE A 104 12.06 -3.28 -3.24
N THR A 105 12.96 -3.86 -4.01
CA THR A 105 12.70 -5.15 -4.64
C THR A 105 13.05 -6.32 -3.73
N VAL A 106 12.21 -7.34 -3.74
CA VAL A 106 12.39 -8.56 -2.96
C VAL A 106 12.60 -9.74 -3.88
N ASP A 107 13.76 -10.34 -3.77
CA ASP A 107 14.03 -11.68 -4.29
C ASP A 107 13.64 -12.70 -3.21
N ARG A 108 12.54 -13.41 -3.43
CA ARG A 108 12.00 -14.37 -2.45
C ARG A 108 12.78 -15.70 -2.42
N SER A 109 13.63 -15.95 -3.41
CA SER A 109 14.40 -17.20 -3.55
C SER A 109 15.58 -17.30 -2.60
N SER A 110 16.09 -16.16 -2.09
CA SER A 110 17.32 -16.09 -1.29
C SER A 110 17.09 -15.44 0.08
N LEU A 111 17.57 -16.11 1.14
CA LEU A 111 17.58 -15.54 2.50
C LEU A 111 18.38 -14.24 2.57
N LYS A 112 19.54 -14.20 1.88
CA LYS A 112 20.41 -13.01 1.82
C LYS A 112 19.71 -11.83 1.15
N ALA A 113 18.99 -12.07 0.06
CA ALA A 113 18.24 -11.03 -0.63
C ALA A 113 17.05 -10.52 0.20
N ARG A 114 16.36 -11.40 0.92
CA ARG A 114 15.30 -11.00 1.88
C ARG A 114 15.85 -10.12 2.99
N ALA A 115 17.01 -10.47 3.56
CA ALA A 115 17.68 -9.67 4.59
C ALA A 115 18.11 -8.28 4.07
N LEU A 116 18.58 -8.21 2.81
CA LEU A 116 18.93 -6.94 2.17
C LEU A 116 17.70 -6.03 2.00
N SER A 117 16.60 -6.56 1.47
CA SER A 117 15.34 -5.80 1.30
C SER A 117 14.84 -5.31 2.65
N PHE A 118 14.92 -6.14 3.69
CA PHE A 118 14.54 -5.76 5.05
C PHE A 118 15.41 -4.61 5.57
N ARG A 119 16.73 -4.65 5.36
CA ARG A 119 17.63 -3.55 5.73
C ARG A 119 17.29 -2.25 4.98
N GLN A 120 16.97 -2.33 3.70
CA GLN A 120 16.56 -1.16 2.91
C GLN A 120 15.24 -0.57 3.42
N MET A 121 14.27 -1.40 3.79
CA MET A 121 13.01 -0.94 4.40
C MET A 121 13.26 -0.23 5.73
N LYS A 122 14.11 -0.83 6.60
CA LYS A 122 14.52 -0.20 7.85
C LYS A 122 15.16 1.18 7.60
N GLN A 123 16.12 1.28 6.70
CA GLN A 123 16.79 2.54 6.35
C GLN A 123 15.81 3.63 5.85
N ALA A 124 14.76 3.23 5.12
CA ALA A 124 13.72 4.16 4.69
C ALA A 124 12.89 4.66 5.88
N LEU A 125 12.48 3.75 6.78
CA LEU A 125 11.75 4.12 8.01
C LEU A 125 12.58 5.02 8.93
N ASP A 126 13.87 4.76 9.08
CA ASP A 126 14.81 5.60 9.86
C ASP A 126 14.90 7.05 9.27
N LYS A 127 14.62 7.22 7.97
CA LYS A 127 14.51 8.51 7.28
C LYS A 127 13.08 9.08 7.27
N ASN A 128 12.19 8.55 8.08
CA ASN A 128 10.76 8.90 8.12
C ASN A 128 10.03 8.70 6.78
N ILE A 129 10.45 7.73 5.96
CA ILE A 129 9.81 7.36 4.70
C ILE A 129 8.95 6.12 4.95
N SER A 130 7.65 6.23 4.73
CA SER A 130 6.71 5.12 4.88
C SER A 130 7.01 3.97 3.92
N ILE A 131 6.70 2.75 4.35
CA ILE A 131 6.81 1.56 3.51
C ILE A 131 5.41 1.06 3.16
N LEU A 132 5.14 0.89 1.87
CA LEU A 132 3.90 0.31 1.38
C LEU A 132 4.10 -1.16 1.04
N ILE A 133 3.27 -2.01 1.64
CA ILE A 133 3.26 -3.45 1.39
C ILE A 133 1.82 -3.89 1.18
N PHE A 134 1.52 -4.48 0.03
CA PHE A 134 0.26 -5.18 -0.19
C PHE A 134 0.30 -6.50 0.57
N PRO A 135 -0.47 -6.65 1.67
CA PRO A 135 -0.32 -7.83 2.55
C PRO A 135 -0.81 -9.12 1.87
N GLU A 136 -1.68 -9.04 0.89
CA GLU A 136 -2.15 -10.18 0.10
C GLU A 136 -1.06 -10.73 -0.85
N GLY A 137 -0.07 -9.91 -1.24
CA GLY A 137 1.05 -10.30 -2.10
C GLY A 137 0.71 -10.53 -3.57
N THR A 138 -0.56 -10.54 -3.91
CA THR A 138 -1.15 -10.62 -5.26
C THR A 138 -2.55 -10.04 -5.23
N PHE A 139 -3.14 -9.73 -6.38
CA PHE A 139 -4.55 -9.35 -6.43
C PHE A 139 -5.44 -10.57 -6.71
N SER A 140 -6.69 -10.51 -6.22
CA SER A 140 -7.69 -11.56 -6.40
C SER A 140 -8.26 -11.52 -7.82
N ASP A 141 -8.52 -12.69 -8.39
CA ASP A 141 -9.25 -12.82 -9.67
C ASP A 141 -10.76 -12.58 -9.48
N SER A 142 -11.25 -12.58 -8.24
CA SER A 142 -12.66 -12.38 -7.87
C SER A 142 -12.82 -11.11 -7.06
N PRO A 143 -13.20 -9.98 -7.67
CA PRO A 143 -13.23 -8.66 -7.03
C PRO A 143 -14.24 -8.53 -5.88
N ASP A 144 -15.30 -9.34 -5.88
CA ASP A 144 -16.32 -9.37 -4.83
C ASP A 144 -15.99 -10.32 -3.68
N ALA A 145 -14.87 -11.04 -3.81
CA ALA A 145 -14.39 -11.98 -2.79
C ALA A 145 -13.93 -11.26 -1.52
N ASN A 146 -13.76 -12.05 -0.48
CA ASN A 146 -13.03 -11.66 0.73
C ASN A 146 -11.57 -11.34 0.38
N LEU A 147 -10.90 -10.59 1.27
CA LEU A 147 -9.47 -10.35 1.19
C LEU A 147 -8.73 -11.70 1.14
N LEU A 148 -7.70 -11.78 0.32
CA LEU A 148 -6.83 -12.96 0.28
C LEU A 148 -6.08 -13.10 1.61
N PRO A 149 -5.59 -14.31 1.95
CA PRO A 149 -4.78 -14.51 3.15
C PRO A 149 -3.55 -13.59 3.18
N PHE A 150 -3.35 -12.90 4.29
CA PHE A 150 -2.25 -11.97 4.44
C PHE A 150 -0.91 -12.68 4.65
N GLN A 151 0.15 -12.13 4.07
CA GLN A 151 1.53 -12.58 4.23
C GLN A 151 2.19 -11.90 5.43
N ASN A 152 3.14 -12.57 6.05
CA ASN A 152 3.76 -12.15 7.31
C ASN A 152 4.66 -10.89 7.22
N GLY A 153 5.11 -10.50 6.01
CA GLY A 153 6.17 -9.50 5.83
C GLY A 153 5.88 -8.12 6.42
N ALA A 154 4.68 -7.58 6.21
CA ALA A 154 4.29 -6.27 6.73
C ALA A 154 4.23 -6.25 8.26
N PHE A 155 3.68 -7.29 8.86
CA PHE A 155 3.46 -7.41 10.32
C PHE A 155 4.78 -7.62 11.06
N GLY A 156 5.65 -8.49 10.53
CA GLY A 156 6.98 -8.69 11.08
C GLY A 156 7.85 -7.42 11.01
N LEU A 157 7.78 -6.67 9.91
CA LEU A 157 8.47 -5.38 9.77
C LEU A 157 7.92 -4.36 10.78
N SER A 158 6.60 -4.26 10.89
CA SER A 158 5.92 -3.33 11.81
C SER A 158 6.35 -3.58 13.26
N ILE A 159 6.29 -4.82 13.73
CA ILE A 159 6.70 -5.18 15.09
C ILE A 159 8.20 -4.92 15.30
N LEU A 160 9.07 -5.35 14.37
CA LEU A 160 10.52 -5.22 14.55
C LEU A 160 10.99 -3.75 14.53
N GLN A 161 10.31 -2.88 13.79
CA GLN A 161 10.62 -1.45 13.71
C GLN A 161 9.74 -0.59 14.64
N GLN A 162 8.84 -1.21 15.42
CA GLN A 162 7.85 -0.53 16.26
C GLN A 162 7.14 0.61 15.50
N THR A 163 6.86 0.35 14.20
CA THR A 163 6.24 1.31 13.29
C THR A 163 4.76 0.94 13.11
N PRO A 164 3.81 1.87 13.34
CA PRO A 164 2.38 1.56 13.27
C PRO A 164 1.96 1.15 11.85
N LEU A 165 0.96 0.27 11.79
CA LEU A 165 0.29 -0.08 10.55
C LEU A 165 -0.72 1.01 10.16
N LEU A 166 -0.76 1.35 8.88
CA LEU A 166 -1.80 2.21 8.30
C LEU A 166 -2.58 1.42 7.26
N PRO A 167 -3.70 0.77 7.65
CA PRO A 167 -4.54 0.08 6.70
C PRO A 167 -5.30 1.06 5.80
N VAL A 168 -5.37 0.74 4.50
CA VAL A 168 -6.08 1.54 3.50
C VAL A 168 -6.96 0.61 2.65
N LEU A 169 -8.18 0.99 2.37
CA LEU A 169 -9.09 0.20 1.54
C LEU A 169 -9.28 0.84 0.17
N PHE A 170 -9.24 0.00 -0.86
CA PHE A 170 -9.58 0.32 -2.25
C PHE A 170 -10.82 -0.47 -2.66
N PRO A 171 -12.04 -0.03 -2.29
CA PRO A 171 -13.25 -0.80 -2.50
C PRO A 171 -13.70 -0.89 -3.97
N ASP A 172 -13.21 0.01 -4.83
CA ASP A 172 -13.71 0.16 -6.21
C ASP A 172 -12.75 -0.33 -7.28
N SER A 173 -11.48 -0.58 -6.96
CA SER A 173 -10.41 -0.77 -7.94
C SER A 173 -10.69 -1.88 -8.95
N ALA A 174 -11.23 -3.01 -8.50
CA ALA A 174 -11.59 -4.11 -9.38
C ALA A 174 -12.76 -3.76 -10.33
N SER A 175 -13.68 -2.88 -9.90
CA SER A 175 -14.77 -2.37 -10.76
C SER A 175 -14.28 -1.34 -11.77
N ARG A 176 -13.14 -0.68 -11.51
CA ARG A 176 -12.52 0.29 -12.44
C ARG A 176 -11.69 -0.43 -13.49
N ILE A 177 -10.82 -1.34 -13.07
CA ILE A 177 -10.05 -2.23 -13.96
C ILE A 177 -10.10 -3.63 -13.37
N HIS A 178 -10.85 -4.52 -14.02
CA HIS A 178 -10.95 -5.91 -13.60
C HIS A 178 -9.62 -6.65 -13.83
N PRO A 179 -9.11 -7.45 -12.89
CA PRO A 179 -7.84 -8.17 -13.02
C PRO A 179 -7.71 -9.00 -14.30
N SER A 180 -8.79 -9.69 -14.72
CA SER A 180 -8.82 -10.50 -15.93
C SER A 180 -9.04 -9.71 -17.24
N LYS A 181 -9.33 -8.40 -17.16
CA LYS A 181 -9.64 -7.54 -18.31
C LYS A 181 -8.89 -6.20 -18.21
N MET A 182 -7.56 -6.28 -18.03
CA MET A 182 -6.69 -5.12 -17.74
C MET A 182 -6.74 -3.98 -18.77
N ILE A 183 -7.23 -4.23 -19.98
CA ILE A 183 -7.37 -3.21 -21.03
C ILE A 183 -8.68 -2.42 -20.89
N ARG A 184 -9.67 -2.99 -20.18
CA ARG A 184 -10.99 -2.35 -20.03
C ARG A 184 -11.02 -1.45 -18.79
N CYS A 185 -10.96 -0.14 -19.01
CA CYS A 185 -11.17 0.87 -17.98
C CYS A 185 -12.66 1.24 -17.89
N THR A 186 -13.21 1.25 -16.69
CA THR A 186 -14.60 1.70 -16.43
C THR A 186 -14.52 3.05 -15.71
N PRO A 187 -15.03 4.16 -16.30
CA PRO A 187 -15.05 5.47 -15.67
C PRO A 187 -15.79 5.46 -14.32
N GLY A 188 -15.45 6.42 -13.46
CA GLY A 188 -16.14 6.63 -12.19
C GLY A 188 -15.20 6.86 -11.00
N TRP A 189 -15.77 6.96 -9.81
CA TRP A 189 -15.01 7.17 -8.58
C TRP A 189 -14.16 5.94 -8.24
N ASN A 190 -12.90 6.17 -7.90
CA ASN A 190 -12.01 5.18 -7.30
C ASN A 190 -11.60 5.67 -5.91
N ARG A 191 -12.17 5.05 -4.88
CA ARG A 191 -12.02 5.49 -3.49
C ARG A 191 -10.78 4.89 -2.84
N ALA A 192 -10.08 5.72 -2.07
CA ALA A 192 -9.13 5.27 -1.06
C ALA A 192 -9.68 5.67 0.31
N VAL A 193 -9.90 4.69 1.18
CA VAL A 193 -10.48 4.87 2.52
C VAL A 193 -9.42 4.55 3.56
N PHE A 194 -8.93 5.58 4.24
CA PHE A 194 -7.95 5.42 5.31
C PHE A 194 -8.65 4.96 6.58
N LEU A 195 -8.10 3.92 7.20
CA LEU A 195 -8.56 3.43 8.50
C LEU A 195 -7.68 4.02 9.62
N PRO A 196 -8.17 4.04 10.86
CA PRO A 196 -7.36 4.40 12.02
C PRO A 196 -6.05 3.60 12.04
N PRO A 197 -4.89 4.27 12.24
CA PRO A 197 -3.61 3.58 12.38
C PRO A 197 -3.63 2.62 13.58
N VAL A 198 -2.97 1.47 13.44
CA VAL A 198 -2.89 0.46 14.49
C VAL A 198 -1.49 0.48 15.10
N SER A 199 -1.41 0.86 16.39
CA SER A 199 -0.17 0.80 17.15
C SER A 199 0.27 -0.65 17.38
N VAL A 200 1.58 -0.84 17.31
CA VAL A 200 2.26 -2.13 17.61
C VAL A 200 3.20 -2.00 18.81
N GLU A 201 3.07 -0.91 19.58
CA GLU A 201 3.80 -0.74 20.82
C GLU A 201 3.57 -1.96 21.72
N ASP A 202 4.64 -2.41 22.35
CA ASP A 202 4.69 -3.59 23.24
C ASP A 202 4.48 -4.96 22.56
N LEU A 203 4.15 -5.00 21.26
CA LEU A 203 4.07 -6.27 20.53
C LEU A 203 5.46 -6.83 20.26
N LYS A 204 5.57 -8.15 20.44
CA LYS A 204 6.79 -8.93 20.22
C LYS A 204 6.65 -9.81 18.98
N LYS A 205 7.76 -10.42 18.58
CA LYS A 205 7.79 -11.30 17.39
C LYS A 205 6.76 -12.45 17.47
N GLU A 206 6.48 -12.92 18.65
CA GLU A 206 5.49 -13.98 18.92
C GLU A 206 4.07 -13.55 18.57
N ASP A 207 3.78 -12.24 18.65
CA ASP A 207 2.45 -11.67 18.37
C ASP A 207 2.17 -11.46 16.88
N GLN A 208 3.17 -11.74 16.02
CA GLN A 208 3.08 -11.44 14.57
C GLN A 208 1.89 -12.11 13.90
N GLU A 209 1.61 -13.36 14.22
CA GLU A 209 0.50 -14.11 13.63
C GLU A 209 -0.86 -13.59 14.13
N SER A 210 -0.93 -13.23 15.40
CA SER A 210 -2.12 -12.63 16.02
C SER A 210 -2.40 -11.25 15.45
N LEU A 211 -1.38 -10.41 15.29
CA LEU A 211 -1.49 -9.10 14.63
C LEU A 211 -1.97 -9.23 13.18
N LYS A 212 -1.42 -10.19 12.42
CA LYS A 212 -1.83 -10.45 11.04
C LYS A 212 -3.32 -10.80 10.96
N ARG A 213 -3.78 -11.73 11.81
CA ARG A 213 -5.19 -12.13 11.87
C ARG A 213 -6.10 -10.97 12.26
N LEU A 214 -5.68 -10.19 13.25
CA LEU A 214 -6.40 -8.98 13.69
C LEU A 214 -6.58 -8.01 12.51
N ILE A 215 -5.50 -7.65 11.81
CA ILE A 215 -5.54 -6.67 10.71
C ILE A 215 -6.35 -7.19 9.53
N GLN A 216 -6.25 -8.48 9.21
CA GLN A 216 -7.05 -9.08 8.13
C GLN A 216 -8.55 -9.03 8.46
N ALA A 217 -8.95 -9.43 9.67
CA ALA A 217 -10.35 -9.39 10.12
C ALA A 217 -10.87 -7.93 10.17
N TYR A 218 -10.06 -7.03 10.70
CA TYR A 218 -10.36 -5.60 10.76
C TYR A 218 -10.61 -4.99 9.38
N MET A 219 -9.68 -5.19 8.44
CA MET A 219 -9.82 -4.68 7.08
C MET A 219 -11.01 -5.31 6.36
N GLN A 220 -11.26 -6.61 6.55
CA GLN A 220 -12.41 -7.29 5.96
C GLN A 220 -13.74 -6.72 6.48
N ALA A 221 -13.86 -6.52 7.80
CA ALA A 221 -15.06 -5.93 8.41
C ALA A 221 -15.31 -4.52 7.89
N CYS A 222 -14.25 -3.67 7.84
CA CYS A 222 -14.33 -2.31 7.31
C CYS A 222 -14.65 -2.27 5.82
N LEU A 223 -14.12 -3.20 5.01
CA LEU A 223 -14.41 -3.29 3.58
C LEU A 223 -15.89 -3.64 3.36
N ASN A 224 -16.42 -4.61 4.09
CA ASN A 224 -17.84 -4.99 4.04
C ASN A 224 -18.74 -3.82 4.46
N HIS A 225 -18.39 -3.12 5.54
CA HIS A 225 -19.11 -1.91 5.96
C HIS A 225 -19.08 -0.83 4.89
N CYS A 226 -17.92 -0.59 4.27
CA CYS A 226 -17.76 0.39 3.19
C CYS A 226 -18.64 0.08 1.97
N ARG A 227 -18.76 -1.20 1.61
CA ARG A 227 -19.60 -1.67 0.50
C ARG A 227 -21.08 -1.49 0.80
N ASN A 228 -21.51 -1.81 2.01
CA ASN A 228 -22.93 -1.82 2.40
C ASN A 228 -23.45 -0.44 2.84
N GLN A 229 -22.66 0.34 3.55
CA GLN A 229 -23.07 1.59 4.20
C GLN A 229 -22.29 2.83 3.75
N GLY A 230 -21.32 2.64 2.85
CA GLY A 230 -20.52 3.71 2.27
C GLY A 230 -19.29 4.10 3.09
N ALA A 231 -18.38 4.84 2.43
CA ALA A 231 -17.07 5.16 2.97
C ALA A 231 -17.05 6.20 4.10
N LYS A 232 -18.08 7.04 4.20
CA LYS A 232 -18.15 8.14 5.19
C LYS A 232 -18.23 7.64 6.63
N SER A 233 -18.95 6.55 6.89
CA SER A 233 -19.16 5.98 8.23
C SER A 233 -18.04 5.04 8.68
N VAL A 234 -17.13 4.65 7.77
CA VAL A 234 -16.10 3.63 8.03
C VAL A 234 -15.19 3.99 9.19
N TRP A 235 -14.82 5.26 9.38
CA TRP A 235 -13.92 5.65 10.47
C TRP A 235 -14.47 5.31 11.86
N ASN A 236 -15.69 5.71 12.14
CA ASN A 236 -16.33 5.45 13.44
C ASN A 236 -16.58 3.95 13.63
N PHE A 237 -17.00 3.26 12.57
CA PHE A 237 -17.13 1.80 12.59
C PHE A 237 -15.79 1.13 12.91
N ALA A 238 -14.71 1.56 12.26
CA ALA A 238 -13.38 1.01 12.43
C ALA A 238 -12.84 1.19 13.85
N MET A 239 -13.03 2.37 14.44
CA MET A 239 -12.67 2.65 15.85
C MET A 239 -13.42 1.71 16.79
N HIS A 240 -14.75 1.66 16.69
CA HIS A 240 -15.56 0.80 17.54
C HIS A 240 -15.22 -0.69 17.38
N TRP A 241 -15.00 -1.15 16.14
CA TRP A 241 -14.61 -2.52 15.85
C TRP A 241 -13.28 -2.89 16.54
N MET A 242 -12.30 -2.00 16.43
CA MET A 242 -10.98 -2.21 17.04
C MET A 242 -11.06 -2.26 18.55
N ASP A 243 -11.78 -1.34 19.17
CA ASP A 243 -11.97 -1.29 20.63
C ASP A 243 -12.62 -2.58 21.15
N THR A 244 -13.57 -3.13 20.40
CA THR A 244 -14.30 -4.34 20.80
C THR A 244 -13.49 -5.62 20.60
N ASN A 245 -12.68 -5.70 19.54
CA ASN A 245 -12.11 -6.99 19.11
C ASN A 245 -10.60 -7.14 19.36
N ARG A 246 -9.85 -6.03 19.51
CA ARG A 246 -8.38 -6.07 19.60
C ARG A 246 -7.87 -7.04 20.65
N THR A 247 -8.43 -7.03 21.83
CA THR A 247 -8.00 -7.85 22.96
C THR A 247 -8.18 -9.35 22.67
N GLN A 248 -9.29 -9.73 22.01
CA GLN A 248 -9.56 -11.13 21.66
C GLN A 248 -8.48 -11.73 20.74
N PHE A 249 -7.90 -10.92 19.84
CA PHE A 249 -6.88 -11.37 18.90
C PHE A 249 -5.47 -11.37 19.49
N LEU A 250 -5.17 -10.41 20.37
CA LEU A 250 -3.81 -10.21 20.92
C LEU A 250 -3.59 -10.88 22.27
N THR A 251 -4.62 -11.41 22.91
CA THR A 251 -4.44 -12.25 24.10
C THR A 251 -3.88 -13.62 23.69
N PRO A 252 -2.80 -14.11 24.31
CA PRO A 252 -2.29 -15.45 24.05
C PRO A 252 -3.42 -16.47 24.24
N GLN A 253 -3.67 -17.30 23.24
CA GLN A 253 -4.51 -18.47 23.42
C GLN A 253 -3.70 -19.47 24.26
N VAL A 254 -4.09 -19.67 25.50
CA VAL A 254 -3.51 -20.62 26.47
C VAL A 254 -3.65 -22.04 25.93
#